data_46d2c6bbae04d8886b5afb06c3deda43
#
_entry.id   46d2c6bbae04d8886b5afb06c3deda43
#
_cell.length_a   1.000
_cell.length_b   1.000
_cell.length_c   1.000
_cell.angle_alpha   90.00
_cell.angle_beta   90.00
_cell.angle_gamma   90.00
#
_symmetry.space_group_name_H-M   'P 1'
#
loop_
_entity.id
_entity.type
_entity.pdbx_description
1 polymer ?
#
loop_
_entity_poly.entity_id
_entity_poly.type
_entity_poly.pdbx_seq_one_letter_code
_entity_poly.pdbx_strand_id
1 'polypeptide(L)'
;QGYSSAASDVYKRQVYILIGWLANYVMFGILHIPFQGSWWLMNIMTVLFIIATQALGLFLFSLFPAISLVISVVSMVGSLGATLSGVTFPVPNMYPLVRDASNLFPVRHFTEMMQTMLYGGGGFIHLWPSAVILCIFPLLALSLLPHLKRAIESHKYENIK
;
A
#
# COMPACT_ATOMS: atom_id res chain seq x y z
N GLN A 1 4.58 -12.13 -25.80
CA GLN A 1 4.96 -12.20 -24.35
C GLN A 1 4.48 -11.01 -23.53
N GLY A 2 4.37 -9.82 -24.08
CA GLY A 2 3.91 -8.63 -23.34
C GLY A 2 2.43 -8.68 -22.89
N TYR A 3 1.56 -9.28 -23.67
CA TYR A 3 0.13 -9.36 -23.35
C TYR A 3 -0.16 -10.35 -22.21
N SER A 4 0.59 -11.42 -22.10
CA SER A 4 0.43 -12.41 -21.02
C SER A 4 0.88 -11.89 -19.66
N SER A 5 1.91 -11.05 -19.62
CA SER A 5 2.37 -10.42 -18.37
C SER A 5 1.40 -9.37 -17.86
N ALA A 6 0.91 -8.49 -18.74
CA ALA A 6 -0.06 -7.46 -18.36
C ALA A 6 -1.39 -8.06 -17.87
N ALA A 7 -1.90 -9.09 -18.55
CA ALA A 7 -3.09 -9.81 -18.09
C ALA A 7 -2.87 -10.49 -16.74
N SER A 8 -1.70 -11.09 -16.50
CA SER A 8 -1.33 -11.69 -15.22
C SER A 8 -1.29 -10.66 -14.09
N ASP A 9 -0.77 -9.47 -14.34
CA ASP A 9 -0.66 -8.42 -13.33
C ASP A 9 -2.03 -7.83 -12.98
N VAL A 10 -2.90 -7.65 -13.98
CA VAL A 10 -4.30 -7.23 -13.75
C VAL A 10 -5.05 -8.28 -12.93
N TYR A 11 -4.87 -9.56 -13.26
CA TYR A 11 -5.50 -10.65 -12.53
C TYR A 11 -5.05 -10.73 -11.06
N LYS A 12 -3.76 -10.62 -10.81
CA LYS A 12 -3.21 -10.56 -9.44
C LYS A 12 -3.79 -9.40 -8.65
N ARG A 13 -3.91 -8.23 -9.26
CA ARG A 13 -4.52 -7.05 -8.62
C ARG A 13 -5.98 -7.28 -8.24
N GLN A 14 -6.75 -7.91 -9.13
CA GLN A 14 -8.15 -8.27 -8.84
C GLN A 14 -8.26 -9.22 -7.65
N VAL A 15 -7.38 -10.22 -7.57
CA VAL A 15 -7.33 -11.16 -6.44
C VAL A 15 -7.05 -10.43 -5.13
N TYR A 16 -6.11 -9.50 -5.07
CA TYR A 16 -5.83 -8.71 -3.86
C TYR A 16 -7.02 -7.84 -3.45
N ILE A 17 -7.72 -7.24 -4.40
CA ILE A 17 -8.92 -6.45 -4.13
C ILE A 17 -10.02 -7.34 -3.56
N LEU A 18 -10.25 -8.52 -4.12
CA LEU A 18 -11.24 -9.48 -3.63
C LEU A 18 -10.91 -9.94 -2.21
N ILE A 19 -9.63 -10.22 -1.92
CA ILE A 19 -9.18 -10.60 -0.57
C ILE A 19 -9.42 -9.44 0.40
N GLY A 20 -9.11 -8.20 0.02
CA GLY A 20 -9.37 -7.02 0.85
C GLY A 20 -10.85 -6.82 1.14
N TRP A 21 -11.71 -6.98 0.16
CA TRP A 21 -13.16 -6.89 0.34
C TRP A 21 -13.71 -8.03 1.19
N LEU A 22 -13.22 -9.25 0.99
CA LEU A 22 -13.58 -10.40 1.81
C LEU A 22 -13.18 -10.17 3.28
N ALA A 23 -11.98 -9.66 3.52
CA ALA A 23 -11.52 -9.33 4.87
C ALA A 23 -12.42 -8.28 5.53
N ASN A 24 -12.77 -7.20 4.81
CA ASN A 24 -13.73 -6.21 5.31
C ASN A 24 -15.10 -6.82 5.62
N TYR A 25 -15.59 -7.69 4.73
CA TYR A 25 -16.86 -8.37 4.95
C TYR A 25 -16.83 -9.28 6.19
N VAL A 26 -15.74 -10.01 6.38
CA VAL A 26 -15.58 -10.86 7.58
C VAL A 26 -15.52 -10.01 8.85
N MET A 27 -14.72 -8.95 8.85
CA MET A 27 -14.56 -8.09 10.03
C MET A 27 -15.86 -7.36 10.43
N PHE A 28 -16.53 -6.76 9.47
CA PHE A 28 -17.68 -5.89 9.75
C PHE A 28 -19.02 -6.59 9.56
N GLY A 29 -19.13 -7.57 8.64
CA GLY A 29 -20.35 -8.31 8.38
C GLY A 29 -20.53 -9.52 9.30
N ILE A 30 -19.49 -10.32 9.53
CA ILE A 30 -19.56 -11.55 10.32
C ILE A 30 -19.21 -11.29 11.78
N LEU A 31 -18.07 -10.64 12.05
CA LEU A 31 -17.60 -10.36 13.42
C LEU A 31 -18.32 -9.17 14.06
N HIS A 32 -19.15 -8.44 13.30
CA HIS A 32 -19.94 -7.31 13.78
C HIS A 32 -19.10 -6.27 14.56
N ILE A 33 -17.85 -6.04 14.13
CA ILE A 33 -17.01 -5.00 14.72
C ILE A 33 -17.72 -3.66 14.53
N PRO A 34 -17.89 -2.85 15.59
CA PRO A 34 -18.60 -1.58 15.50
C PRO A 34 -17.92 -0.67 14.49
N PHE A 35 -18.65 -0.25 13.49
CA PHE A 35 -18.19 0.58 12.39
C PHE A 35 -19.13 1.76 12.20
N GLN A 36 -18.62 2.96 12.37
CA GLN A 36 -19.42 4.19 12.29
C GLN A 36 -19.31 4.88 10.92
N GLY A 37 -18.39 4.42 10.08
CA GLY A 37 -18.15 4.99 8.76
C GLY A 37 -19.05 4.44 7.65
N SER A 38 -18.85 4.93 6.42
CA SER A 38 -19.51 4.42 5.22
C SER A 38 -18.85 3.16 4.71
N TRP A 39 -19.62 2.08 4.52
CA TRP A 39 -19.17 0.81 3.94
C TRP A 39 -18.49 1.01 2.56
N TRP A 40 -19.07 1.83 1.72
CA TRP A 40 -18.53 2.14 0.41
C TRP A 40 -17.17 2.84 0.49
N LEU A 41 -17.07 3.81 1.39
CA LEU A 41 -15.84 4.56 1.61
C LEU A 41 -14.72 3.65 2.09
N MET A 42 -15.00 2.72 2.99
CA MET A 42 -14.05 1.74 3.48
C MET A 42 -13.50 0.85 2.35
N ASN A 43 -14.36 0.36 1.47
CA ASN A 43 -13.93 -0.48 0.36
C ASN A 43 -13.12 0.31 -0.68
N ILE A 44 -13.48 1.57 -0.97
CA ILE A 44 -12.70 2.45 -1.84
C ILE A 44 -11.31 2.70 -1.25
N MET A 45 -11.21 2.97 0.05
CA MET A 45 -9.92 3.19 0.72
C MET A 45 -9.06 1.94 0.75
N THR A 46 -9.67 0.76 0.88
CA THR A 46 -8.96 -0.53 0.78
C THR A 46 -8.36 -0.72 -0.61
N VAL A 47 -9.11 -0.43 -1.67
CA VAL A 47 -8.59 -0.48 -3.05
C VAL A 47 -7.45 0.50 -3.26
N LEU A 48 -7.59 1.72 -2.77
CA LEU A 48 -6.57 2.76 -2.87
C LEU A 48 -5.27 2.34 -2.15
N PHE A 49 -5.40 1.76 -0.96
CA PHE A 49 -4.27 1.22 -0.20
C PHE A 49 -3.56 0.08 -0.95
N ILE A 50 -4.30 -0.85 -1.54
CA ILE A 50 -3.73 -1.95 -2.33
C ILE A 50 -2.93 -1.40 -3.52
N ILE A 51 -3.49 -0.42 -4.24
CA ILE A 51 -2.82 0.23 -5.36
C ILE A 51 -1.56 0.96 -4.89
N ALA A 52 -1.63 1.71 -3.79
CA ALA A 52 -0.48 2.43 -3.23
C ALA A 52 0.64 1.49 -2.80
N THR A 53 0.31 0.37 -2.17
CA THR A 53 1.29 -0.64 -1.73
C THR A 53 1.95 -1.33 -2.91
N GLN A 54 1.19 -1.69 -3.95
CA GLN A 54 1.75 -2.24 -5.19
C GLN A 54 2.66 -1.24 -5.90
N ALA A 55 2.28 0.04 -5.92
CA ALA A 55 3.09 1.12 -6.49
C ALA A 55 4.41 1.30 -5.75
N LEU A 56 4.39 1.25 -4.42
CA LEU A 56 5.61 1.28 -3.61
C LEU A 56 6.52 0.08 -3.91
N GLY A 57 5.95 -1.12 -4.05
CA GLY A 57 6.69 -2.32 -4.45
C GLY A 57 7.37 -2.16 -5.81
N LEU A 58 6.66 -1.64 -6.81
CA LEU A 58 7.22 -1.35 -8.13
C LEU A 58 8.31 -0.28 -8.09
N PHE A 59 8.12 0.74 -7.28
CA PHE A 59 9.14 1.78 -7.05
C PHE A 59 10.43 1.18 -6.49
N LEU A 60 10.34 0.37 -5.43
CA LEU A 60 11.49 -0.31 -4.85
C LEU A 60 12.17 -1.26 -5.84
N PHE A 61 11.36 -1.98 -6.64
CA PHE A 61 11.88 -2.85 -7.71
C PHE A 61 12.69 -2.06 -8.75
N SER A 62 12.30 -0.83 -9.05
CA SER A 62 13.01 0.02 -10.02
C SER A 62 14.36 0.55 -9.51
N LEU A 63 14.54 0.64 -8.19
CA LEU A 63 15.74 1.20 -7.58
C LEU A 63 16.90 0.20 -7.51
N PHE A 64 16.61 -1.09 -7.40
CA PHE A 64 17.62 -2.10 -7.13
C PHE A 64 17.88 -3.01 -8.34
N PRO A 65 19.15 -3.25 -8.73
CA PRO A 65 19.49 -4.02 -9.92
C PRO A 65 19.38 -5.55 -9.73
N ALA A 66 19.30 -6.04 -8.50
CA ALA A 66 19.28 -7.47 -8.19
C ALA A 66 17.97 -7.89 -7.53
N ILE A 67 17.34 -8.95 -8.04
CA ILE A 67 16.05 -9.47 -7.51
C ILE A 67 16.17 -9.88 -6.04
N SER A 68 17.26 -10.50 -5.63
CA SER A 68 17.50 -10.89 -4.24
C SER A 68 17.53 -9.69 -3.28
N LEU A 69 18.15 -8.58 -3.71
CA LEU A 69 18.15 -7.32 -2.96
C LEU A 69 16.74 -6.72 -2.87
N VAL A 70 16.00 -6.74 -3.97
CA VAL A 70 14.61 -6.26 -3.99
C VAL A 70 13.75 -7.01 -2.98
N ILE A 71 13.81 -8.35 -2.98
CA ILE A 71 13.03 -9.18 -2.05
C ILE A 71 13.38 -8.84 -0.60
N SER A 72 14.67 -8.72 -0.29
CA SER A 72 15.12 -8.36 1.06
C SER A 72 14.65 -6.99 1.51
N VAL A 73 14.78 -5.98 0.64
CA VAL A 73 14.36 -4.60 0.92
C VAL A 73 12.84 -4.50 1.04
N VAL A 74 12.08 -5.14 0.16
CA VAL A 74 10.60 -5.13 0.22
C VAL A 74 10.11 -5.81 1.50
N SER A 75 10.73 -6.92 1.91
CA SER A 75 10.40 -7.59 3.16
C SER A 75 10.71 -6.71 4.38
N MET A 76 11.85 -6.03 4.38
CA MET A 76 12.23 -5.09 5.43
C MET A 76 11.27 -3.88 5.48
N VAL A 77 10.97 -3.27 4.35
CA VAL A 77 10.02 -2.15 4.24
C VAL A 77 8.62 -2.57 4.67
N GLY A 78 8.19 -3.77 4.30
CA GLY A 78 6.89 -4.32 4.70
C GLY A 78 6.78 -4.52 6.21
N SER A 79 7.79 -5.11 6.85
CA SER A 79 7.81 -5.34 8.29
C SER A 79 7.90 -4.03 9.08
N LEU A 80 8.75 -3.10 8.65
CA LEU A 80 8.84 -1.75 9.24
C LEU A 80 7.53 -1.00 9.07
N GLY A 81 6.92 -1.03 7.89
CA GLY A 81 5.64 -0.41 7.63
C GLY A 81 4.54 -0.94 8.54
N ALA A 82 4.45 -2.25 8.74
CA ALA A 82 3.49 -2.86 9.64
C ALA A 82 3.71 -2.41 11.10
N THR A 83 4.98 -2.37 11.55
CA THR A 83 5.34 -1.94 12.90
C THR A 83 5.03 -0.46 13.14
N LEU A 84 5.34 0.39 12.15
CA LEU A 84 5.17 1.85 12.22
C LEU A 84 3.77 2.32 11.78
N SER A 85 2.87 1.41 11.47
CA SER A 85 1.52 1.73 10.99
C SER A 85 0.65 2.48 12.01
N GLY A 86 0.98 2.39 13.28
CA GLY A 86 0.17 2.91 14.38
C GLY A 86 -0.73 1.86 15.05
N VAL A 87 -0.74 0.63 14.51
CA VAL A 87 -1.46 -0.50 15.13
C VAL A 87 -0.68 -1.05 16.32
N THR A 88 0.62 -1.30 16.13
CA THR A 88 1.48 -1.85 17.17
C THR A 88 1.87 -0.81 18.23
N PHE A 89 2.22 0.39 17.78
CA PHE A 89 2.56 1.51 18.65
C PHE A 89 1.68 2.71 18.36
N PRO A 90 0.92 3.23 19.33
CA PRO A 90 0.11 4.43 19.14
C PRO A 90 0.97 5.61 18.72
N VAL A 91 0.55 6.29 17.67
CA VAL A 91 1.29 7.39 17.04
C VAL A 91 1.67 8.53 17.98
N PRO A 92 0.79 8.95 18.93
CA PRO A 92 1.15 9.98 19.91
C PRO A 92 2.34 9.63 20.79
N ASN A 93 2.60 8.33 20.97
CA ASN A 93 3.69 7.83 21.82
C ASN A 93 4.99 7.56 21.05
N MET A 94 4.97 7.75 19.72
CA MET A 94 6.18 7.60 18.90
C MET A 94 7.11 8.81 19.07
N TYR A 95 8.41 8.52 19.07
CA TYR A 95 9.41 9.57 18.97
C TYR A 95 9.21 10.40 17.69
N PRO A 96 9.36 11.74 17.72
CA PRO A 96 9.00 12.60 16.57
C PRO A 96 9.60 12.16 15.24
N LEU A 97 10.88 11.80 15.24
CA LEU A 97 11.58 11.35 14.03
C LEU A 97 11.02 10.04 13.47
N VAL A 98 10.62 9.10 14.34
CA VAL A 98 9.99 7.83 13.96
C VAL A 98 8.60 8.06 13.40
N ARG A 99 7.84 8.97 14.01
CA ARG A 99 6.52 9.39 13.55
C ARG A 99 6.58 10.01 12.15
N ASP A 100 7.56 10.89 11.92
CA ASP A 100 7.73 11.51 10.60
C ASP A 100 8.15 10.48 9.54
N ALA A 101 9.05 9.56 9.89
CA ALA A 101 9.43 8.44 9.02
C ALA A 101 8.24 7.50 8.72
N SER A 102 7.31 7.30 9.65
CA SER A 102 6.14 6.45 9.44
C SER A 102 5.22 6.97 8.33
N ASN A 103 5.21 8.27 8.06
CA ASN A 103 4.43 8.88 6.98
C ASN A 103 4.88 8.44 5.57
N LEU A 104 6.07 7.86 5.43
CA LEU A 104 6.56 7.31 4.17
C LEU A 104 5.91 5.97 3.81
N PHE A 105 5.18 5.36 4.73
CA PHE A 105 4.56 4.06 4.51
C PHE A 105 3.06 4.18 4.21
N PRO A 106 2.55 3.62 3.11
CA PRO A 106 1.12 3.70 2.78
C PRO A 106 0.23 3.04 3.84
N VAL A 107 0.71 2.02 4.54
CA VAL A 107 -0.03 1.33 5.61
C VAL A 107 -0.35 2.27 6.78
N ARG A 108 0.51 3.27 7.06
CA ARG A 108 0.27 4.28 8.09
C ARG A 108 -1.00 5.08 7.82
N HIS A 109 -1.13 5.58 6.59
CA HIS A 109 -2.29 6.38 6.17
C HIS A 109 -3.56 5.55 6.11
N PHE A 110 -3.47 4.31 5.66
CA PHE A 110 -4.61 3.38 5.69
C PHE A 110 -5.09 3.08 7.11
N THR A 111 -4.16 2.83 8.03
CA THR A 111 -4.49 2.59 9.45
C THR A 111 -5.17 3.80 10.09
N GLU A 112 -4.69 5.00 9.80
CA GLU A 112 -5.28 6.25 10.29
C GLU A 112 -6.71 6.43 9.77
N MET A 113 -6.94 6.20 8.48
CA MET A 113 -8.28 6.22 7.90
C MET A 113 -9.20 5.17 8.54
N MET A 114 -8.70 3.95 8.73
CA MET A 114 -9.45 2.87 9.35
C MET A 114 -9.84 3.22 10.80
N GLN A 115 -8.90 3.72 11.59
CA GLN A 115 -9.17 4.14 12.97
C GLN A 115 -10.18 5.29 13.03
N THR A 116 -10.08 6.27 12.13
CA THR A 116 -11.03 7.37 12.03
C THR A 116 -12.44 6.88 11.71
N MET A 117 -12.58 5.89 10.83
CA MET A 117 -13.88 5.30 10.50
C MET A 117 -14.43 4.41 11.62
N LEU A 118 -13.57 3.71 12.35
CA LEU A 118 -14.00 2.84 13.46
C LEU A 118 -14.46 3.64 14.68
N TYR A 119 -13.69 4.64 15.07
CA TYR A 119 -13.86 5.32 16.34
C TYR A 119 -14.43 6.74 16.23
N GLY A 120 -14.17 7.41 15.13
CA GLY A 120 -14.48 8.83 14.96
C GLY A 120 -15.77 9.15 14.21
N GLY A 121 -16.41 8.17 13.57
CA GLY A 121 -17.57 8.41 12.68
C GLY A 121 -17.23 9.39 11.55
N GLY A 122 -15.93 9.58 11.25
CA GLY A 122 -15.42 10.62 10.35
C GLY A 122 -15.90 10.41 8.92
N GLY A 123 -16.56 11.44 8.40
CA GLY A 123 -16.89 11.53 6.98
C GLY A 123 -15.63 11.80 6.13
N PHE A 124 -15.82 11.86 4.83
CA PHE A 124 -14.77 12.08 3.82
C PHE A 124 -13.85 13.29 4.14
N ILE A 125 -14.38 14.33 4.81
CA ILE A 125 -13.62 15.53 5.20
C ILE A 125 -12.42 15.22 6.09
N HIS A 126 -12.49 14.17 6.93
CA HIS A 126 -11.38 13.79 7.81
C HIS A 126 -10.42 12.78 7.15
N LEU A 127 -10.84 12.14 6.07
CA LEU A 127 -10.09 11.10 5.39
C LEU A 127 -9.32 11.58 4.18
N TRP A 128 -9.70 12.73 3.60
CA TRP A 128 -9.13 13.24 2.36
C TRP A 128 -7.60 13.47 2.41
N PRO A 129 -6.99 13.95 3.52
CA PRO A 129 -5.54 14.14 3.54
C PRO A 129 -4.78 12.82 3.35
N SER A 130 -5.18 11.79 4.08
CA SER A 130 -4.58 10.45 3.98
C SER A 130 -4.87 9.80 2.61
N ALA A 131 -6.05 10.02 2.04
CA ALA A 131 -6.40 9.57 0.70
C ALA A 131 -5.53 10.24 -0.37
N VAL A 132 -5.27 11.54 -0.28
CA VAL A 132 -4.39 12.28 -1.20
C VAL A 132 -2.97 11.73 -1.13
N ILE A 133 -2.44 11.49 0.06
CA ILE A 133 -1.10 10.93 0.25
C ILE A 133 -1.03 9.52 -0.37
N LEU A 134 -2.04 8.69 -0.18
CA LEU A 134 -2.10 7.37 -0.82
C LEU A 134 -2.14 7.45 -2.35
N CYS A 135 -2.73 8.49 -2.93
CA CYS A 135 -2.71 8.72 -4.39
C CYS A 135 -1.34 9.14 -4.92
N ILE A 136 -0.48 9.71 -4.09
CA ILE A 136 0.88 10.13 -4.49
C ILE A 136 1.74 8.90 -4.83
N PHE A 137 1.60 7.79 -4.13
CA PHE A 137 2.39 6.57 -4.39
C PHE A 137 2.20 6.01 -5.82
N PRO A 138 0.98 5.82 -6.34
CA PRO A 138 0.79 5.42 -7.73
C PRO A 138 1.33 6.43 -8.74
N LEU A 139 1.19 7.73 -8.46
CA LEU A 139 1.72 8.79 -9.33
C LEU A 139 3.24 8.75 -9.41
N LEU A 140 3.94 8.54 -8.29
CA LEU A 140 5.38 8.36 -8.26
C LEU A 140 5.81 7.11 -9.04
N ALA A 141 5.10 6.00 -8.87
CA ALA A 141 5.38 4.78 -9.62
C ALA A 141 5.18 4.96 -11.12
N LEU A 142 4.14 5.67 -11.55
CA LEU A 142 3.89 6.00 -12.95
C LEU A 142 4.99 6.87 -13.55
N SER A 143 5.50 7.84 -12.81
CA SER A 143 6.60 8.71 -13.27
C SER A 143 7.91 7.94 -13.49
N LEU A 144 8.10 6.81 -12.79
CA LEU A 144 9.28 5.95 -12.88
C LEU A 144 9.13 4.79 -13.88
N LEU A 145 7.93 4.58 -14.45
CA LEU A 145 7.68 3.57 -15.48
C LEU A 145 8.68 3.61 -16.65
N PRO A 146 9.07 4.79 -17.19
CA PRO A 146 10.08 4.85 -18.25
C PRO A 146 11.45 4.35 -17.79
N HIS A 147 11.82 4.59 -16.52
CA HIS A 147 13.07 4.07 -15.94
C HIS A 147 13.00 2.55 -15.74
N LEU A 148 11.86 2.03 -15.30
CA LEU A 148 11.62 0.61 -15.14
C LEU A 148 11.71 -0.12 -16.49
N LYS A 149 11.09 0.41 -17.54
CA LYS A 149 11.22 -0.13 -18.90
C LYS A 149 12.68 -0.20 -19.36
N ARG A 150 13.42 0.87 -19.19
CA ARG A 150 14.85 0.91 -19.55
C ARG A 150 15.69 -0.08 -18.75
N ALA A 151 15.39 -0.26 -17.46
CA ALA A 151 16.07 -1.22 -16.59
C ALA A 151 15.79 -2.67 -17.00
N ILE A 152 14.56 -2.98 -17.43
CA ILE A 152 14.17 -4.30 -17.92
C ILE A 152 14.79 -4.56 -19.31
N GLU A 153 14.73 -3.59 -20.21
CA GLU A 153 15.27 -3.69 -21.57
C GLU A 153 16.80 -3.77 -21.61
N SER A 154 17.49 -3.22 -20.62
CA SER A 154 18.97 -3.24 -20.53
C SER A 154 19.54 -4.56 -20.00
N HIS A 155 18.74 -5.60 -19.83
CA HIS A 155 19.15 -6.91 -19.28
C HIS A 155 19.95 -6.84 -17.97
N LYS A 156 19.73 -5.78 -17.19
CA LYS A 156 20.46 -5.55 -15.92
C LYS A 156 20.23 -6.67 -14.90
N TYR A 157 19.17 -7.45 -15.08
CA TYR A 157 18.79 -8.56 -14.20
C TYR A 157 19.21 -9.93 -14.72
N GLU A 158 19.62 -10.06 -16.01
CA GLU A 158 20.03 -11.33 -16.60
C GLU A 158 21.52 -11.68 -16.35
N ASN A 159 22.36 -10.69 -16.06
CA ASN A 159 23.81 -10.89 -15.94
C ASN A 159 24.32 -11.13 -14.52
N ILE A 160 23.43 -11.52 -13.59
CA ILE A 160 23.83 -11.95 -12.25
C ILE A 160 23.58 -13.43 -12.13
N LYS A 161 24.47 -14.21 -12.75
CA LYS A 161 24.69 -15.63 -12.44
C LYS A 161 25.74 -15.75 -11.33
#